data_a7877b07052ec1b1e3fe99956d39b4d7
#
_entry.id   a7877b07052ec1b1e3fe99956d39b4d7
#
_cell.length_a   1.000
_cell.length_b   1.000
_cell.length_c   1.000
_cell.angle_alpha   90.00
_cell.angle_beta   90.00
_cell.angle_gamma   90.00
#
_symmetry.space_group_name_H-M   'P 1'
#
loop_
_entity.id
_entity.type
_entity.pdbx_description
1 polymer ?
#
loop_
_entity_poly.entity_id
_entity_poly.type
_entity_poly.pdbx_seq_one_letter_code
_entity_poly.pdbx_strand_id
1 'polypeptide(L)'
;MLIFNKKLRWISAFVISLITIGLVLSYQSLNYEFLYYGAVVAAEIALILYMEKRVGFSKLLLWNMAIWCALHFAGGLMPIPPELAEVGRPANLYNLKISPYFPRFDQLVHTYGFGVATAFAYQA
;
A
#
# COMPACT_ATOMS: atom_id res chain seq x y z
N MET A 1 -22.20 3.41 15.25
CA MET A 1 -21.25 4.53 15.35
C MET A 1 -19.87 3.99 15.71
N LEU A 2 -18.93 4.04 14.79
CA LEU A 2 -17.55 3.59 15.00
C LEU A 2 -16.85 4.64 15.87
N ILE A 3 -16.84 4.44 17.19
CA ILE A 3 -15.98 5.22 18.08
C ILE A 3 -14.55 4.76 17.76
N PHE A 4 -13.91 5.43 16.80
CA PHE A 4 -12.49 5.22 16.55
C PHE A 4 -11.74 5.59 17.82
N ASN A 5 -11.14 4.60 18.46
CA ASN A 5 -10.15 4.81 19.50
C ASN A 5 -9.15 5.87 18.99
N LYS A 6 -8.70 6.79 19.85
CA LYS A 6 -7.70 7.84 19.49
C LYS A 6 -6.48 7.27 18.74
N LYS A 7 -6.11 6.02 19.05
CA LYS A 7 -5.06 5.24 18.38
C LYS A 7 -5.31 5.08 16.88
N LEU A 8 -6.54 4.76 16.48
CA LEU A 8 -6.89 4.46 15.08
C LEU A 8 -7.24 5.70 14.26
N ARG A 9 -7.64 6.79 14.92
CA ARG A 9 -8.18 7.98 14.24
C ARG A 9 -7.27 8.51 13.14
N TRP A 10 -6.01 8.76 13.47
CA TRP A 10 -5.05 9.31 12.51
C TRP A 10 -4.59 8.31 11.46
N ILE A 11 -4.40 7.06 11.86
CA ILE A 11 -4.02 5.98 10.94
C ILE A 11 -5.14 5.75 9.93
N SER A 12 -6.38 5.63 10.39
CA SER A 12 -7.52 5.45 9.50
C SER A 12 -7.75 6.64 8.58
N ALA A 13 -7.64 7.87 9.07
CA ALA A 13 -7.76 9.05 8.25
C ALA A 13 -6.69 9.09 7.15
N PHE A 14 -5.44 8.78 7.50
CA PHE A 14 -4.33 8.72 6.55
C PHE A 14 -4.56 7.65 5.49
N VAL A 15 -4.89 6.42 5.89
CA VAL A 15 -5.10 5.30 4.97
C VAL A 15 -6.32 5.52 4.06
N ILE A 16 -7.43 6.01 4.60
CA ILE A 16 -8.62 6.34 3.79
C ILE A 16 -8.30 7.41 2.77
N SER A 17 -7.56 8.44 3.16
CA SER A 17 -7.12 9.49 2.22
C SER A 17 -6.25 8.92 1.11
N LEU A 18 -5.28 8.06 1.43
CA LEU A 18 -4.42 7.40 0.45
C LEU A 18 -5.21 6.55 -0.54
N ILE A 19 -6.13 5.72 -0.04
CA ILE A 19 -6.97 4.86 -0.88
C ILE A 19 -7.83 5.74 -1.79
N THR A 20 -8.48 6.75 -1.26
CA THR A 20 -9.34 7.64 -2.04
C THR A 20 -8.55 8.34 -3.15
N ILE A 21 -7.41 8.94 -2.82
CA ILE A 21 -6.53 9.59 -3.80
C ILE A 21 -6.04 8.57 -4.83
N GLY A 22 -5.58 7.41 -4.40
CA GLY A 22 -5.09 6.36 -5.27
C GLY A 22 -6.15 5.87 -6.26
N LEU A 23 -7.38 5.62 -5.81
CA LEU A 23 -8.49 5.21 -6.66
C LEU A 23 -8.90 6.30 -7.65
N VAL A 24 -8.95 7.56 -7.20
CA VAL A 24 -9.27 8.70 -8.08
C VAL A 24 -8.22 8.85 -9.18
N LEU A 25 -6.93 8.82 -8.83
CA LEU A 25 -5.85 8.93 -9.81
C LEU A 25 -5.82 7.73 -10.77
N SER A 26 -6.08 6.52 -10.29
CA SER A 26 -6.17 5.32 -11.12
C SER A 26 -7.32 5.41 -12.12
N TYR A 27 -8.47 5.92 -11.68
CA TYR A 27 -9.62 6.14 -12.55
C TYR A 27 -9.35 7.23 -13.60
N GLN A 28 -8.78 8.36 -13.20
CA GLN A 28 -8.46 9.47 -14.11
C GLN A 28 -7.40 9.09 -15.15
N SER A 29 -6.44 8.24 -14.78
CA SER A 29 -5.40 7.76 -15.69
C SER A 29 -5.83 6.54 -16.51
N LEU A 30 -7.08 6.09 -16.38
CA LEU A 30 -7.61 4.87 -17.00
C LEU A 30 -6.78 3.61 -16.69
N ASN A 31 -6.12 3.60 -15.56
CA ASN A 31 -5.34 2.46 -15.08
C ASN A 31 -6.26 1.48 -14.32
N TYR A 32 -7.02 0.71 -15.07
CA TYR A 32 -8.02 -0.22 -14.52
C TYR A 32 -7.38 -1.37 -13.71
N GLU A 33 -6.20 -1.80 -14.09
CA GLU A 33 -5.45 -2.80 -13.32
C GLU A 33 -5.14 -2.29 -11.91
N PHE A 34 -4.65 -1.06 -11.83
CA PHE A 34 -4.32 -0.45 -10.55
C PHE A 34 -5.56 -0.06 -9.74
N LEU A 35 -6.66 0.26 -10.43
CA LEU A 35 -7.97 0.45 -9.78
C LEU A 35 -8.44 -0.83 -9.09
N TYR A 36 -8.28 -1.99 -9.76
CA TYR A 36 -8.58 -3.29 -9.18
C TYR A 36 -7.69 -3.59 -7.95
N TYR A 37 -6.38 -3.40 -8.07
CA TYR A 37 -5.47 -3.58 -6.93
C TYR A 37 -5.79 -2.64 -5.76
N GLY A 38 -6.16 -1.41 -6.04
CA GLY A 38 -6.60 -0.46 -5.03
C GLY A 38 -7.85 -0.93 -4.27
N ALA A 39 -8.80 -1.54 -4.97
CA ALA A 39 -9.99 -2.12 -4.35
C ALA A 39 -9.64 -3.33 -3.46
N VAL A 40 -8.72 -4.20 -3.89
CA VAL A 40 -8.22 -5.32 -3.08
C VAL A 40 -7.53 -4.81 -1.81
N VAL A 41 -6.62 -3.86 -1.94
CA VAL A 41 -5.94 -3.22 -0.78
C VAL A 41 -6.96 -2.60 0.18
N ALA A 42 -7.99 -1.94 -0.33
CA ALA A 42 -9.06 -1.38 0.50
C ALA A 42 -9.81 -2.47 1.29
N ALA A 43 -10.09 -3.62 0.67
CA ALA A 43 -10.74 -4.75 1.33
C ALA A 43 -9.86 -5.36 2.43
N GLU A 44 -8.55 -5.54 2.16
CA GLU A 44 -7.58 -6.04 3.15
C GLU A 44 -7.47 -5.10 4.36
N ILE A 45 -7.39 -3.80 4.13
CA ILE A 45 -7.33 -2.81 5.19
C ILE A 45 -8.63 -2.78 6.01
N ALA A 46 -9.79 -2.89 5.35
CA ALA A 46 -11.07 -2.97 6.04
C ALA A 46 -11.13 -4.21 6.95
N LEU A 47 -10.61 -5.35 6.50
CA LEU A 47 -10.50 -6.56 7.30
C LEU A 47 -9.59 -6.35 8.53
N ILE A 48 -8.42 -5.75 8.36
CA ILE A 48 -7.48 -5.47 9.45
C ILE A 48 -8.11 -4.52 10.48
N LEU A 49 -8.78 -3.45 10.04
CA LEU A 49 -9.46 -2.52 10.93
C LEU A 49 -10.64 -3.17 11.67
N TYR A 50 -11.32 -4.12 11.03
CA TYR A 50 -12.35 -4.93 11.68
C TYR A 50 -11.75 -5.85 12.76
N MET A 51 -10.65 -6.53 12.45
CA MET A 51 -9.96 -7.42 13.38
C MET A 51 -9.32 -6.67 14.55
N GLU A 52 -8.91 -5.42 14.35
CA GLU A 52 -8.31 -4.58 15.40
C GLU A 52 -9.18 -4.53 16.66
N LYS A 53 -10.50 -4.54 16.51
CA LYS A 53 -11.43 -4.52 17.66
C LYS A 53 -11.35 -5.77 18.54
N ARG A 54 -10.89 -6.88 17.99
CA ARG A 54 -10.81 -8.18 18.68
C ARG A 54 -9.40 -8.48 19.15
N VAL A 55 -8.41 -8.15 18.34
CA VAL A 55 -7.01 -8.51 18.55
C VAL A 55 -6.25 -7.39 19.27
N GLY A 56 -6.52 -6.13 18.95
CA GLY A 56 -5.82 -4.99 19.54
C GLY A 56 -4.38 -4.87 19.01
N PHE A 57 -4.19 -4.88 17.71
CA PHE A 57 -2.87 -4.79 17.06
C PHE A 57 -2.01 -3.64 17.59
N SER A 58 -0.69 -3.81 17.59
CA SER A 58 0.22 -2.77 18.03
C SER A 58 0.13 -1.53 17.11
N LYS A 59 0.28 -0.34 17.69
CA LYS A 59 0.28 0.92 16.94
C LYS A 59 1.38 0.95 15.87
N LEU A 60 2.54 0.36 16.19
CA LEU A 60 3.65 0.25 15.26
C LEU A 60 3.26 -0.59 14.03
N LEU A 61 2.60 -1.73 14.23
CA LEU A 61 2.17 -2.59 13.14
C LEU A 61 1.14 -1.92 12.24
N LEU A 62 0.18 -1.21 12.81
CA LEU A 62 -0.81 -0.44 12.05
C LEU A 62 -0.17 0.69 11.22
N TRP A 63 0.87 1.36 11.72
CA TRP A 63 1.62 2.33 10.95
C TRP A 63 2.47 1.69 9.84
N ASN A 64 3.05 0.50 10.07
CA ASN A 64 3.75 -0.23 9.00
C ASN A 64 2.79 -0.61 7.86
N MET A 65 1.56 -1.01 8.17
CA MET A 65 0.52 -1.21 7.16
C MET A 65 0.23 0.07 6.37
N ALA A 66 0.08 1.21 7.05
CA ALA A 66 -0.18 2.49 6.41
C ALA A 66 0.97 2.94 5.50
N ILE A 67 2.22 2.72 5.92
CA ILE A 67 3.42 2.97 5.11
C ILE A 67 3.44 2.06 3.89
N TRP A 68 3.17 0.75 4.06
CA TRP A 68 3.09 -0.17 2.93
C TRP A 68 2.02 0.26 1.92
N CYS A 69 0.85 0.67 2.39
CA CYS A 69 -0.22 1.21 1.53
C CYS A 69 0.27 2.43 0.72
N ALA A 70 0.98 3.37 1.36
CA ALA A 70 1.53 4.54 0.69
C ALA A 70 2.57 4.16 -0.38
N LEU A 71 3.48 3.23 -0.06
CA LEU A 71 4.49 2.73 -0.99
C LEU A 71 3.86 1.98 -2.17
N HIS A 72 2.79 1.23 -1.92
CA HIS A 72 2.05 0.52 -2.95
C HIS A 72 1.40 1.48 -3.95
N PHE A 73 0.67 2.49 -3.47
CA PHE A 73 0.06 3.49 -4.35
C PHE A 73 1.11 4.36 -5.06
N ALA A 74 2.16 4.80 -4.37
CA ALA A 74 3.26 5.54 -4.99
C ALA A 74 3.93 4.71 -6.09
N GLY A 75 4.19 3.42 -5.83
CA GLY A 75 4.81 2.51 -6.78
C GLY A 75 4.07 2.44 -8.12
N GLY A 76 2.76 2.28 -8.08
CA GLY A 76 1.94 2.14 -9.28
C GLY A 76 1.60 3.45 -9.99
N LEU A 77 1.52 4.56 -9.27
CA LEU A 77 0.99 5.83 -9.79
C LEU A 77 2.05 6.91 -10.02
N MET A 78 3.21 6.83 -9.35
CA MET A 78 4.26 7.83 -9.51
C MET A 78 5.06 7.58 -10.78
N PRO A 79 5.08 8.52 -11.74
CA PRO A 79 5.89 8.38 -12.95
C PRO A 79 7.38 8.54 -12.61
N ILE A 80 8.22 7.85 -13.36
CA ILE A 80 9.69 7.99 -13.31
C ILE A 80 10.22 8.25 -14.72
N PRO A 81 11.45 8.77 -14.87
CA PRO A 81 12.12 8.83 -16.17
C PRO A 81 12.18 7.44 -16.82
N PRO A 82 11.83 7.29 -18.12
CA PRO A 82 11.78 5.98 -18.79
C PRO A 82 13.12 5.23 -18.76
N GLU A 83 14.23 5.94 -18.74
CA GLU A 83 15.59 5.37 -18.67
C GLU A 83 15.90 4.70 -17.33
N LEU A 84 15.13 5.00 -16.28
CA LEU A 84 15.24 4.37 -14.96
C LEU A 84 14.29 3.19 -14.78
N ALA A 85 13.35 2.99 -15.70
CA ALA A 85 12.45 1.85 -15.68
C ALA A 85 13.13 0.61 -16.28
N GLU A 86 12.73 -0.56 -15.80
CA GLU A 86 13.14 -1.82 -16.42
C GLU A 86 12.64 -1.88 -17.88
N VAL A 87 13.52 -2.30 -18.79
CA VAL A 87 13.23 -2.36 -20.23
C VAL A 87 11.93 -3.15 -20.51
N GLY A 88 11.06 -2.55 -21.31
CA GLY A 88 9.79 -3.17 -21.69
C GLY A 88 8.67 -3.05 -20.66
N ARG A 89 8.87 -2.26 -19.61
CA ARG A 89 7.86 -2.02 -18.57
C ARG A 89 7.40 -0.55 -18.52
N PRO A 90 6.19 -0.29 -17.99
CA PRO A 90 5.72 1.08 -17.78
C PRO A 90 6.69 1.91 -16.93
N ALA A 91 6.84 3.20 -17.25
CA ALA A 91 7.71 4.12 -16.54
C ALA A 91 7.04 4.65 -15.26
N ASN A 92 6.83 3.77 -14.31
CA ASN A 92 6.33 4.08 -12.96
C ASN A 92 7.33 3.58 -11.90
N LEU A 93 7.15 4.06 -10.67
CA LEU A 93 8.08 3.79 -9.57
C LEU A 93 8.23 2.28 -9.26
N TYR A 94 7.20 1.46 -9.48
CA TYR A 94 7.30 0.01 -9.33
C TYR A 94 8.39 -0.61 -10.19
N ASN A 95 8.59 -0.06 -11.39
CA ASN A 95 9.54 -0.57 -12.37
C ASN A 95 10.92 0.10 -12.27
N LEU A 96 11.13 0.94 -11.26
CA LEU A 96 12.43 1.53 -10.99
C LEU A 96 13.48 0.44 -10.77
N LYS A 97 14.53 0.46 -11.61
CA LYS A 97 15.66 -0.44 -11.55
C LYS A 97 16.96 0.34 -11.58
N ILE A 98 17.58 0.50 -10.43
CA ILE A 98 18.81 1.28 -10.25
C ILE A 98 20.03 0.51 -10.78
N SER A 99 20.01 -0.83 -10.69
CA SER A 99 21.13 -1.69 -11.03
C SER A 99 20.64 -3.11 -11.37
N PRO A 100 21.37 -3.86 -12.24
CA PRO A 100 21.07 -5.27 -12.50
C PRO A 100 21.12 -6.15 -11.25
N TYR A 101 21.90 -5.74 -10.25
CA TYR A 101 22.13 -6.50 -9.01
C TYR A 101 21.18 -6.10 -7.87
N PHE A 102 20.38 -5.07 -8.05
CA PHE A 102 19.46 -4.59 -7.03
C PHE A 102 18.00 -4.90 -7.40
N PRO A 103 17.16 -5.34 -6.45
CA PRO A 103 15.75 -5.62 -6.74
C PRO A 103 15.04 -4.36 -7.27
N ARG A 104 14.02 -4.56 -8.10
CA ARG A 104 13.12 -3.47 -8.46
C ARG A 104 12.34 -2.98 -7.25
N PHE A 105 11.85 -1.74 -7.34
CA PHE A 105 11.07 -1.14 -6.26
C PHE A 105 9.83 -1.97 -5.90
N ASP A 106 9.13 -2.56 -6.88
CA ASP A 106 7.97 -3.42 -6.62
C ASP A 106 8.32 -4.66 -5.78
N GLN A 107 9.48 -5.25 -6.01
CA GLN A 107 9.96 -6.40 -5.24
C GLN A 107 10.24 -6.01 -3.78
N LEU A 108 10.78 -4.82 -3.54
CA LEU A 108 11.00 -4.30 -2.19
C LEU A 108 9.68 -4.03 -1.47
N VAL A 109 8.72 -3.41 -2.15
CA VAL A 109 7.39 -3.11 -1.57
C VAL A 109 6.65 -4.41 -1.24
N HIS A 110 6.69 -5.41 -2.12
CA HIS A 110 6.05 -6.70 -1.86
C HIS A 110 6.74 -7.46 -0.72
N THR A 111 8.07 -7.48 -0.67
CA THR A 111 8.81 -8.09 0.44
C THR A 111 8.45 -7.44 1.77
N TYR A 112 8.38 -6.12 1.81
CA TYR A 112 7.94 -5.38 2.99
C TYR A 112 6.48 -5.72 3.36
N GLY A 113 5.59 -5.77 2.38
CA GLY A 113 4.18 -6.14 2.57
C GLY A 113 4.01 -7.55 3.16
N PHE A 114 4.76 -8.52 2.66
CA PHE A 114 4.76 -9.88 3.23
C PHE A 114 5.25 -9.89 4.69
N GLY A 115 6.28 -9.11 5.02
CA GLY A 115 6.73 -8.96 6.40
C GLY A 115 5.65 -8.37 7.30
N VAL A 116 4.96 -7.33 6.85
CA VAL A 116 3.84 -6.71 7.58
C VAL A 116 2.68 -7.70 7.75
N ALA A 117 2.28 -8.42 6.68
CA ALA A 117 1.22 -9.42 6.74
C ALA A 117 1.55 -10.56 7.72
N THR A 118 2.79 -11.04 7.70
CA THR A 118 3.27 -12.07 8.64
C THR A 118 3.18 -11.57 10.09
N ALA A 119 3.56 -10.33 10.35
CA ALA A 119 3.46 -9.74 11.69
C ALA A 119 2.00 -9.59 12.15
N PHE A 120 1.06 -9.27 11.26
CA PHE A 120 -0.36 -9.29 11.57
C PHE A 120 -0.85 -10.70 11.92
N ALA A 121 -0.48 -11.71 11.13
CA ALA A 121 -0.84 -13.10 11.39
C ALA A 121 -0.27 -13.60 12.73
N TYR A 122 0.93 -13.15 13.10
CA TYR A 122 1.54 -13.51 14.37
C TYR A 122 0.86 -12.88 15.59
N GLN A 123 0.28 -11.67 15.45
CA GLN A 123 -0.45 -11.00 16.52
C GLN A 123 -1.93 -11.43 16.60
N ALA A 124 -2.47 -12.03 15.54
CA ALA A 124 -3.86 -12.48 15.49
C ALA A 124 -4.06 -13.79 16.26
#